data_68c0e4933595667136978bc7e255a46e
#
_entry.id   68c0e4933595667136978bc7e255a46e
#
_cell.length_a   1.000
_cell.length_b   1.000
_cell.length_c   1.000
_cell.angle_alpha   90.00
_cell.angle_beta   90.00
_cell.angle_gamma   90.00
#
_symmetry.space_group_name_H-M   'P 1'
#
loop_
_entity.id
_entity.type
_entity.pdbx_description
1 polymer ?
#
loop_
_entity_poly.entity_id
_entity_poly.type
_entity_poly.pdbx_seq_one_letter_code
_entity_poly.pdbx_strand_id
1 'polypeptide(L)' 'MKDIFSELAEKWPSTFVARKDFGTFSGGAIAPKQMANLDSMGQGPVERLLIGSHVCYPVQAAVDFLRSRSKALA' A
#
# COMPACT_ATOMS: atom_id res chain seq x y z
N MET A 1 -15.74 4.24 -15.80
CA MET A 1 -14.80 5.21 -15.23
C MET A 1 -13.90 4.52 -14.24
N LYS A 2 -12.60 4.74 -14.35
CA LYS A 2 -11.64 4.14 -13.41
C LYS A 2 -11.65 4.91 -12.11
N ASP A 3 -11.55 4.21 -11.00
CA ASP A 3 -11.37 4.88 -9.72
C ASP A 3 -9.88 5.13 -9.47
N ILE A 4 -9.58 5.97 -8.47
CA ILE A 4 -8.20 6.35 -8.20
C ILE A 4 -7.34 5.16 -7.76
N PHE A 5 -7.94 4.13 -7.19
CA PHE A 5 -7.19 2.95 -6.74
C PHE A 5 -6.75 2.10 -7.91
N SER A 6 -7.58 1.98 -8.95
CA SER A 6 -7.17 1.28 -10.16
C SER A 6 -6.05 2.03 -10.87
N GLU A 7 -6.14 3.36 -10.92
CA GLU A 7 -5.08 4.18 -11.49
C GLU A 7 -3.78 4.05 -10.72
N LEU A 8 -3.88 3.98 -9.41
CA LEU A 8 -2.70 3.81 -8.55
C LEU A 8 -1.95 2.54 -8.93
N ALA A 9 -2.68 1.45 -9.09
CA ALA A 9 -2.09 0.18 -9.49
C ALA A 9 -1.45 0.27 -10.88
N GLU A 10 -2.10 0.93 -11.82
CA GLU A 10 -1.61 1.03 -13.19
C GLU A 10 -0.35 1.90 -13.30
N LYS A 11 -0.28 2.95 -12.50
CA LYS A 11 0.85 3.89 -12.58
C LYS A 11 2.08 3.42 -11.84
N TRP A 12 1.94 2.48 -10.94
CA TRP A 12 3.09 1.98 -10.20
C TRP A 12 3.91 1.06 -11.11
N PRO A 13 5.21 1.30 -11.24
CA PRO A 13 6.03 0.58 -12.25
C PRO A 13 6.48 -0.82 -11.85
N SER A 14 5.96 -1.37 -10.77
CA SER A 14 6.38 -2.67 -10.26
C SER A 14 5.18 -3.50 -9.87
N THR A 15 5.39 -4.81 -9.68
CA THR A 15 4.33 -5.70 -9.21
C THR A 15 4.21 -5.71 -7.69
N PHE A 16 5.14 -5.09 -7.01
CA PHE A 16 5.08 -4.97 -5.55
C PHE A 16 5.54 -3.57 -5.11
N VAL A 17 5.21 -3.23 -3.88
CA VAL A 17 5.57 -1.94 -3.27
C VAL A 17 6.37 -2.24 -2.03
N ALA A 18 7.62 -1.74 -1.97
CA ALA A 18 8.40 -1.87 -0.75
C ALA A 18 7.83 -0.93 0.33
N ARG A 19 7.88 -1.39 1.59
CA ARG A 19 7.39 -0.55 2.69
C ARG A 19 8.07 0.82 2.69
N LYS A 20 9.36 0.89 2.37
CA LYS A 20 10.10 2.16 2.34
C LYS A 20 9.55 3.14 1.30
N ASP A 21 8.90 2.63 0.27
CA ASP A 21 8.35 3.46 -0.81
C ASP A 21 6.86 3.71 -0.66
N PHE A 22 6.26 3.24 0.43
CA PHE A 22 4.82 3.34 0.60
C PHE A 22 4.33 4.79 0.67
N GLY A 23 5.15 5.67 1.22
CA GLY A 23 4.81 7.10 1.24
C GLY A 23 4.59 7.64 -0.16
N THR A 24 5.52 7.32 -1.07
CA THR A 24 5.41 7.74 -2.47
C THR A 24 4.24 7.04 -3.16
N PHE A 25 4.11 5.74 -2.93
CA PHE A 25 3.03 4.96 -3.55
C PHE A 25 1.65 5.50 -3.18
N SER A 26 1.46 5.83 -1.91
CA SER A 26 0.16 6.29 -1.42
C SER A 26 -0.06 7.79 -1.60
N GLY A 27 0.86 8.48 -2.29
CA GLY A 27 0.74 9.92 -2.48
C GLY A 27 0.94 10.69 -1.18
N GLY A 28 1.67 10.12 -0.23
CA GLY A 28 1.93 10.75 1.05
C GLY A 28 0.88 10.45 2.12
N ALA A 29 -0.13 9.65 1.78
CA ALA A 29 -1.23 9.39 2.74
C ALA A 29 -0.79 8.56 3.93
N ILE A 30 0.09 7.57 3.71
CA ILE A 30 0.55 6.67 4.77
C ILE A 30 2.05 6.50 4.66
N ALA A 31 2.76 6.87 5.72
CA ALA A 31 4.21 6.77 5.77
C ALA A 31 4.68 5.35 6.07
N PRO A 32 5.92 4.99 5.70
CA PRO A 32 6.46 3.66 6.02
C PRO A 32 6.38 3.29 7.49
N LYS A 33 6.60 4.24 8.38
CA LYS A 33 6.52 3.98 9.82
C LYS A 33 5.11 3.57 10.23
N GLN A 34 4.11 4.20 9.63
CA GLN A 34 2.72 3.83 9.90
C GLN A 34 2.42 2.43 9.39
N MET A 35 2.99 2.05 8.24
CA MET A 35 2.82 0.71 7.71
C MET A 35 3.41 -0.33 8.65
N ALA A 36 4.59 -0.05 9.21
CA ALA A 36 5.21 -0.96 10.16
C ALA A 36 4.33 -1.15 11.40
N ASN A 37 3.75 -0.07 11.90
CA ASN A 37 2.86 -0.13 13.06
C ASN A 37 1.59 -0.92 12.75
N LEU A 38 1.00 -0.67 11.59
CA LEU A 38 -0.22 -1.36 11.18
C LEU A 38 0.03 -2.85 11.01
N ASP A 39 1.17 -3.21 10.41
CA ASP A 39 1.52 -4.62 10.25
C ASP A 39 1.69 -5.31 11.60
N SER A 40 2.31 -4.63 12.57
CA SER A 40 2.51 -5.22 13.88
C SER A 40 1.18 -5.43 14.63
N MET A 41 0.17 -4.66 14.29
CA MET A 41 -1.17 -4.79 14.88
C MET A 41 -2.09 -5.73 14.08
N GLY A 42 -1.59 -6.30 13.00
CA GLY A 42 -2.41 -7.15 12.13
C GLY A 42 -3.43 -6.37 11.31
N GLN A 43 -3.20 -5.08 11.10
CA GLN A 43 -4.13 -4.21 10.38
C GLN A 43 -3.58 -3.71 9.05
N GLY A 44 -2.44 -4.23 8.61
CA GLY A 44 -1.85 -3.87 7.32
C GLY A 44 -2.47 -4.66 6.17
N PRO A 45 -1.84 -4.59 4.98
CA PRO A 45 -2.30 -5.37 3.83
C PRO A 45 -2.33 -6.86 4.17
N VAL A 46 -3.23 -7.59 3.52
CA VAL A 46 -3.42 -9.02 3.81
C VAL A 46 -2.21 -9.87 3.46
N GLU A 47 -1.35 -9.37 2.58
CA GLU A 47 -0.20 -10.12 2.10
C GLU A 47 1.04 -9.25 2.16
N ARG A 48 2.14 -9.81 2.64
CA ARG A 48 3.44 -9.13 2.63
C ARG A 48 4.54 -10.16 2.49
N LEU A 49 5.65 -9.73 1.90
CA LEU A 49 6.79 -10.58 1.60
C LEU A 49 8.05 -9.90 2.12
N LEU A 50 9.00 -10.69 2.58
CA LEU A 50 10.32 -10.17 2.91
C LEU A 50 11.24 -10.46 1.72
N ILE A 51 11.67 -9.41 1.03
CA ILE A 51 12.56 -9.53 -0.11
C ILE A 51 13.89 -8.91 0.28
N GLY A 52 14.91 -9.74 0.47
CA GLY A 52 16.14 -9.28 1.06
C GLY A 52 15.86 -8.81 2.48
N SER A 53 16.15 -7.56 2.77
CA SER A 53 15.88 -6.97 4.08
C SER A 53 14.65 -6.05 4.07
N HIS A 54 13.90 -6.03 2.95
CA HIS A 54 12.77 -5.12 2.80
C HIS A 54 11.44 -5.86 2.84
N VAL A 55 10.51 -5.32 3.63
CA VAL A 55 9.13 -5.80 3.61
C VAL A 55 8.45 -5.18 2.38
N CYS A 56 7.82 -6.03 1.58
CA CYS A 56 7.16 -5.60 0.36
C CYS A 56 5.73 -6.13 0.33
N TYR A 57 4.86 -5.42 -0.37
CA TYR A 57 3.45 -5.79 -0.52
C TYR A 57 3.15 -5.96 -2.00
N PRO A 58 2.45 -7.03 -2.40
CA PRO A 58 1.95 -7.09 -3.77
C PRO A 58 1.11 -5.84 -4.04
N VAL A 59 1.22 -5.29 -5.24
CA VAL A 59 0.50 -4.05 -5.56
C VAL A 59 -1.00 -4.18 -5.30
N GLN A 60 -1.59 -5.32 -5.67
CA GLN A 60 -3.02 -5.50 -5.47
C GLN A 60 -3.38 -5.49 -3.99
N ALA A 61 -2.56 -6.14 -3.15
CA ALA A 61 -2.79 -6.13 -1.70
C ALA A 61 -2.67 -4.71 -1.13
N ALA A 62 -1.70 -3.95 -1.62
CA ALA A 62 -1.51 -2.57 -1.18
C ALA A 62 -2.69 -1.70 -1.59
N VAL A 63 -3.18 -1.87 -2.81
CA VAL A 63 -4.33 -1.12 -3.31
C VAL A 63 -5.60 -1.48 -2.53
N ASP A 64 -5.83 -2.77 -2.30
CA ASP A 64 -6.99 -3.23 -1.54
C ASP A 64 -6.95 -2.69 -0.11
N PHE A 65 -5.76 -2.66 0.48
CA PHE A 65 -5.57 -2.09 1.81
C PHE A 65 -5.96 -0.61 1.83
N LEU A 66 -5.46 0.17 0.87
CA LEU A 66 -5.79 1.60 0.80
C LEU A 66 -7.29 1.80 0.59
N ARG A 67 -7.88 0.99 -0.29
CA ARG A 67 -9.32 1.05 -0.55
C ARG A 67 -10.13 0.78 0.71
N SER A 68 -9.70 -0.21 1.50
CA SER A 68 -10.42 -0.57 2.72
C SER A 68 -10.34 0.51 3.80
N ARG A 69 -9.32 1.35 3.73
CA ARG A 69 -9.13 2.43 4.71
C ARG A 69 -9.61 3.78 4.19
N SER A 70 -10.13 3.82 2.98
CA SER A 70 -10.58 5.08 2.40
C SER A 70 -12.03 5.36 2.76
N LYS A 71 -12.38 6.64 2.73
CA LYS A 71 -13.71 7.08 3.03
C LYS A 71 -14.00 8.29 2.15
N ALA A 72 -15.07 8.23 1.39
CA ALA A 72 -15.45 9.35 0.55
C ALA A 72 -15.89 10.53 1.43
N LEU A 73 -15.37 11.70 1.12
CA LEU A 73 -15.72 12.91 1.84
C LEU A 73 -16.62 13.77 0.97
N ALA A 74 -17.85 13.43 0.90
CA ALA A 74 -18.85 14.13 0.14
C ALA A 74 -18.87 13.77 -1.31
#